data_8adfd0b55e452ba723b53d377e641eeb
#
_entry.id   8adfd0b55e452ba723b53d377e641eeb
#
_cell.length_a   1.000
_cell.length_b   1.000
_cell.length_c   1.000
_cell.angle_alpha   90.00
_cell.angle_beta   90.00
_cell.angle_gamma   90.00
#
_symmetry.space_group_name_H-M   'P 1'
#
loop_
_entity.id
_entity.type
_entity.pdbx_description
1 polymer ?
#
loop_
_entity_poly.entity_id
_entity_poly.type
_entity_poly.pdbx_seq_one_letter_code
_entity_poly.pdbx_strand_id
1 'polypeptide(L)'
;KGQVEDFGVSPSGERLLVTARGDVFTVPVEHGVTRNLTQRGDAHDREAAWSPDGERIAFISDRSGEEQVYVIDDKGGESRALTDFGALRLYRPVWSPASDAIAVHDHMGRIHVVDLDGDVTEVFASEYGAITDYQWAPDSKWMAFTVQTDAGTGAIRLWSRDSGRLIEATDGAFNANSPAFSADGKHLYFLSDREFAPQIGAFEWNYVADRETGIFALALNDDAGNPFGPRNDEVEAAGEGDDNGKQDKDGNADEKKTVDVRVDAKGLGERLIRVVEHNRQDIASLPAAHSAL
;
A
#
# COMPACT_ATOMS: atom_id res chain seq x y z
N LYS A 1 1.41 -26.33 -20.72
CA LYS A 1 2.07 -25.54 -19.64
C LYS A 1 1.06 -24.49 -19.25
N GLY A 2 0.48 -24.58 -18.03
CA GLY A 2 -0.40 -23.55 -17.50
C GLY A 2 0.40 -22.27 -17.31
N GLN A 3 -0.08 -21.16 -17.83
CA GLN A 3 0.46 -19.83 -17.57
C GLN A 3 -0.46 -19.19 -16.56
N VAL A 4 -0.06 -19.22 -15.29
CA VAL A 4 -0.60 -18.33 -14.26
C VAL A 4 0.12 -17.01 -14.43
N GLU A 5 -0.62 -15.94 -14.58
CA GLU A 5 -0.10 -14.58 -14.80
C GLU A 5 -0.02 -13.83 -13.48
N ASP A 6 -1.04 -13.99 -12.64
CA ASP A 6 -1.13 -13.35 -11.34
C ASP A 6 -1.97 -14.19 -10.37
N PHE A 7 -1.78 -13.96 -9.07
CA PHE A 7 -2.57 -14.60 -8.02
C PHE A 7 -2.74 -13.71 -6.80
N GLY A 8 -3.86 -13.87 -6.11
CA GLY A 8 -4.19 -13.19 -4.87
C GLY A 8 -4.91 -14.13 -3.90
N VAL A 9 -5.07 -13.72 -2.67
CA VAL A 9 -5.80 -14.45 -1.64
C VAL A 9 -7.05 -13.67 -1.26
N SER A 10 -8.17 -14.35 -1.08
CA SER A 10 -9.39 -13.71 -0.58
C SER A 10 -9.17 -13.14 0.82
N PRO A 11 -9.90 -12.10 1.24
CA PRO A 11 -9.79 -11.55 2.60
C PRO A 11 -10.02 -12.56 3.71
N SER A 12 -10.86 -13.58 3.47
CA SER A 12 -11.09 -14.71 4.39
C SER A 12 -9.97 -15.74 4.42
N GLY A 13 -9.05 -15.73 3.44
CA GLY A 13 -8.01 -16.76 3.28
C GLY A 13 -8.52 -18.09 2.70
N GLU A 14 -9.82 -18.23 2.38
CA GLU A 14 -10.43 -19.49 1.96
C GLU A 14 -10.33 -19.77 0.45
N ARG A 15 -10.08 -18.75 -0.35
CA ARG A 15 -9.97 -18.86 -1.80
C ARG A 15 -8.76 -18.12 -2.36
N LEU A 16 -8.18 -18.66 -3.41
CA LEU A 16 -7.20 -17.98 -4.25
C LEU A 16 -7.90 -17.35 -5.45
N LEU A 17 -7.48 -16.15 -5.82
CA LEU A 17 -7.78 -15.53 -7.10
C LEU A 17 -6.62 -15.81 -8.03
N VAL A 18 -6.91 -16.28 -9.23
CA VAL A 18 -5.88 -16.65 -10.21
C VAL A 18 -6.27 -16.08 -11.56
N THR A 19 -5.38 -15.34 -12.17
CA THR A 19 -5.51 -14.91 -13.56
C THR A 19 -4.67 -15.84 -14.44
N ALA A 20 -5.30 -16.45 -15.40
CA ALA A 20 -4.64 -17.40 -16.30
C ALA A 20 -5.34 -17.47 -17.65
N ARG A 21 -4.57 -17.39 -18.74
CA ARG A 21 -5.05 -17.53 -20.12
C ARG A 21 -6.13 -16.52 -20.53
N GLY A 22 -6.08 -15.33 -19.94
CA GLY A 22 -7.06 -14.29 -20.19
C GLY A 22 -8.39 -14.46 -19.46
N ASP A 23 -8.48 -15.38 -18.52
CA ASP A 23 -9.64 -15.56 -17.64
C ASP A 23 -9.27 -15.39 -16.17
N VAL A 24 -10.26 -15.01 -15.36
CA VAL A 24 -10.16 -14.87 -13.90
C VAL A 24 -10.85 -16.05 -13.22
N PHE A 25 -10.11 -16.70 -12.32
CA PHE A 25 -10.58 -17.88 -11.58
C PHE A 25 -10.55 -17.66 -10.09
N THR A 26 -11.49 -18.25 -9.36
CA THR A 26 -11.35 -18.47 -7.93
C THR A 26 -11.19 -19.94 -7.63
N VAL A 27 -10.15 -20.27 -6.84
CA VAL A 27 -9.74 -21.63 -6.48
C VAL A 27 -9.88 -21.79 -4.97
N PRO A 28 -10.61 -22.78 -4.47
CA PRO A 28 -10.70 -23.02 -3.03
C PRO A 28 -9.36 -23.52 -2.49
N VAL A 29 -9.01 -23.10 -1.25
CA VAL A 29 -7.79 -23.57 -0.57
C VAL A 29 -7.95 -25.02 -0.12
N GLU A 30 -9.07 -25.38 0.49
CA GLU A 30 -9.32 -26.74 0.99
C GLU A 30 -10.53 -27.40 0.32
N HIS A 31 -11.72 -26.79 0.37
CA HIS A 31 -12.97 -27.41 -0.03
C HIS A 31 -13.74 -26.57 -1.05
N GLY A 32 -14.32 -27.24 -2.04
CA GLY A 32 -15.18 -26.60 -3.05
C GLY A 32 -14.68 -26.82 -4.47
N VAL A 33 -15.24 -26.05 -5.40
CA VAL A 33 -14.91 -26.12 -6.82
C VAL A 33 -14.18 -24.87 -7.28
N THR A 34 -13.26 -25.03 -8.21
CA THR A 34 -12.70 -23.94 -8.98
C THR A 34 -13.78 -23.32 -9.86
N ARG A 35 -13.89 -22.01 -9.85
CA ARG A 35 -14.82 -21.28 -10.70
C ARG A 35 -14.02 -20.44 -11.69
N ASN A 36 -14.36 -20.51 -12.98
CA ASN A 36 -13.99 -19.51 -13.94
C ASN A 36 -15.05 -18.40 -13.85
N LEU A 37 -14.66 -17.19 -13.45
CA LEU A 37 -15.60 -16.10 -13.21
C LEU A 37 -15.98 -15.38 -14.50
N THR A 38 -15.05 -15.24 -15.43
CA THR A 38 -15.22 -14.39 -16.61
C THR A 38 -15.65 -15.15 -17.86
N GLN A 39 -15.20 -16.40 -18.03
CA GLN A 39 -15.63 -17.35 -19.07
C GLN A 39 -15.71 -16.79 -20.49
N ARG A 40 -14.76 -15.93 -20.87
CA ARG A 40 -14.75 -15.27 -22.16
C ARG A 40 -13.51 -15.65 -22.98
N GLY A 41 -13.74 -16.29 -24.14
CA GLY A 41 -12.66 -16.65 -25.05
C GLY A 41 -12.27 -15.53 -26.04
N ASP A 42 -12.95 -14.39 -25.99
CA ASP A 42 -12.79 -13.24 -26.90
C ASP A 42 -12.24 -11.99 -26.20
N ALA A 43 -11.81 -12.11 -24.94
CA ALA A 43 -11.28 -11.03 -24.13
C ALA A 43 -10.04 -11.48 -23.37
N HIS A 44 -9.23 -10.52 -22.97
CA HIS A 44 -8.06 -10.73 -22.11
C HIS A 44 -8.29 -10.04 -20.77
N ASP A 45 -8.70 -10.85 -19.77
CA ASP A 45 -8.91 -10.42 -18.40
C ASP A 45 -7.64 -10.63 -17.59
N ARG A 46 -7.19 -9.61 -16.86
CA ARG A 46 -5.91 -9.61 -16.14
C ARG A 46 -5.92 -8.74 -14.89
N GLU A 47 -4.87 -8.87 -14.08
CA GLU A 47 -4.63 -8.09 -12.87
C GLU A 47 -5.85 -8.02 -11.95
N ALA A 48 -6.40 -9.18 -11.63
CA ALA A 48 -7.58 -9.28 -10.81
C ALA A 48 -7.26 -9.06 -9.32
N ALA A 49 -8.12 -8.33 -8.61
CA ALA A 49 -7.97 -8.01 -7.19
C ALA A 49 -9.28 -8.18 -6.43
N TRP A 50 -9.22 -8.84 -5.25
CA TRP A 50 -10.33 -8.91 -4.32
C TRP A 50 -10.62 -7.56 -3.68
N SER A 51 -11.91 -7.23 -3.51
CA SER A 51 -12.32 -6.17 -2.60
C SER A 51 -12.05 -6.59 -1.14
N PRO A 52 -11.71 -5.67 -0.24
CA PRO A 52 -11.45 -5.97 1.17
C PRO A 52 -12.62 -6.60 1.93
N ASP A 53 -13.87 -6.34 1.51
CA ASP A 53 -15.08 -6.98 2.05
C ASP A 53 -15.26 -8.43 1.55
N GLY A 54 -14.53 -8.81 0.49
CA GLY A 54 -14.60 -10.14 -0.12
C GLY A 54 -15.82 -10.38 -1.02
N GLU A 55 -16.62 -9.35 -1.29
CA GLU A 55 -17.85 -9.49 -2.08
C GLU A 55 -17.62 -9.37 -3.58
N ARG A 56 -16.55 -8.65 -4.01
CA ARG A 56 -16.31 -8.32 -5.40
C ARG A 56 -14.87 -8.56 -5.81
N ILE A 57 -14.67 -8.66 -7.11
CA ILE A 57 -13.38 -8.75 -7.76
C ILE A 57 -13.32 -7.67 -8.84
N ALA A 58 -12.29 -6.82 -8.77
CA ALA A 58 -11.94 -5.90 -9.84
C ALA A 58 -10.92 -6.56 -10.77
N PHE A 59 -10.98 -6.27 -12.06
CA PHE A 59 -10.03 -6.74 -13.05
C PHE A 59 -10.00 -5.80 -14.25
N ILE A 60 -8.93 -5.87 -15.04
CA ILE A 60 -8.79 -5.13 -16.28
C ILE A 60 -9.18 -6.06 -17.43
N SER A 61 -9.97 -5.56 -18.38
CA SER A 61 -10.43 -6.33 -19.54
C SER A 61 -10.55 -5.45 -20.78
N ASP A 62 -10.21 -6.02 -21.93
CA ASP A 62 -10.37 -5.41 -23.25
C ASP A 62 -11.67 -5.81 -23.98
N ARG A 63 -12.61 -6.46 -23.27
CA ARG A 63 -13.87 -6.99 -23.84
C ARG A 63 -14.78 -5.97 -24.52
N SER A 64 -14.62 -4.69 -24.20
CA SER A 64 -15.35 -3.58 -24.84
C SER A 64 -14.59 -2.96 -26.02
N GLY A 65 -13.44 -3.52 -26.38
CA GLY A 65 -12.57 -3.05 -27.46
C GLY A 65 -11.29 -2.36 -26.95
N GLU A 66 -11.40 -1.61 -25.85
CA GLU A 66 -10.28 -0.97 -25.15
C GLU A 66 -10.24 -1.43 -23.69
N GLU A 67 -9.09 -1.29 -23.05
CA GLU A 67 -8.94 -1.72 -21.65
C GLU A 67 -9.76 -0.86 -20.69
N GLN A 68 -10.60 -1.53 -19.90
CA GLN A 68 -11.45 -0.91 -18.88
C GLN A 68 -11.29 -1.64 -17.54
N VAL A 69 -11.64 -0.95 -16.47
CA VAL A 69 -11.81 -1.56 -15.15
C VAL A 69 -13.20 -2.18 -15.08
N TYR A 70 -13.23 -3.46 -14.77
CA TYR A 70 -14.47 -4.22 -14.57
C TYR A 70 -14.57 -4.69 -13.14
N VAL A 71 -15.79 -4.89 -12.69
CA VAL A 71 -16.11 -5.58 -11.43
C VAL A 71 -17.07 -6.73 -11.68
N ILE A 72 -16.90 -7.78 -10.87
CA ILE A 72 -17.76 -8.96 -10.84
C ILE A 72 -17.93 -9.42 -9.40
N ASP A 73 -19.05 -10.09 -9.08
CA ASP A 73 -19.25 -10.68 -7.77
C ASP A 73 -18.30 -11.88 -7.52
N ASP A 74 -17.99 -12.16 -6.25
CA ASP A 74 -17.06 -13.22 -5.84
C ASP A 74 -17.47 -14.62 -6.33
N LYS A 75 -18.77 -14.83 -6.56
CA LYS A 75 -19.36 -16.09 -7.08
C LYS A 75 -19.44 -16.13 -8.60
N GLY A 76 -19.08 -15.07 -9.28
CA GLY A 76 -19.27 -14.89 -10.71
C GLY A 76 -20.64 -14.32 -11.04
N GLY A 77 -20.96 -14.24 -12.33
CA GLY A 77 -22.18 -13.63 -12.83
C GLY A 77 -21.89 -12.63 -13.94
N GLU A 78 -22.69 -11.58 -14.04
CA GLU A 78 -22.48 -10.52 -15.02
C GLU A 78 -21.43 -9.52 -14.51
N SER A 79 -20.40 -9.29 -15.31
CA SER A 79 -19.40 -8.27 -15.02
C SER A 79 -19.84 -6.91 -15.55
N ARG A 80 -19.53 -5.85 -14.79
CA ARG A 80 -19.86 -4.48 -15.13
C ARG A 80 -18.60 -3.65 -15.35
N ALA A 81 -18.52 -2.92 -16.47
CA ALA A 81 -17.51 -1.91 -16.68
C ALA A 81 -17.75 -0.72 -15.74
N LEU A 82 -16.68 -0.25 -15.09
CA LEU A 82 -16.70 0.97 -14.29
C LEU A 82 -16.17 2.18 -15.05
N THR A 83 -15.39 1.93 -16.11
CA THR A 83 -14.73 3.00 -16.88
C THR A 83 -15.11 2.93 -18.35
N ASP A 84 -14.95 4.07 -19.03
CA ASP A 84 -15.03 4.20 -20.47
C ASP A 84 -13.85 5.06 -20.95
N PHE A 85 -12.66 4.55 -20.70
CA PHE A 85 -11.43 5.19 -21.18
C PHE A 85 -11.28 4.95 -22.69
N GLY A 86 -10.63 5.89 -23.39
CA GLY A 86 -10.14 5.66 -24.74
C GLY A 86 -9.00 4.64 -24.77
N ALA A 87 -8.16 4.71 -25.81
CA ALA A 87 -7.02 3.80 -25.99
C ALA A 87 -5.94 3.99 -24.91
N LEU A 88 -6.20 3.47 -23.74
CA LEU A 88 -5.27 3.43 -22.59
C LEU A 88 -4.92 2.00 -22.25
N ARG A 89 -3.68 1.81 -21.80
CA ARG A 89 -3.27 0.59 -21.11
C ARG A 89 -3.27 0.85 -19.62
N LEU A 90 -4.07 0.05 -18.90
CA LEU A 90 -4.30 0.17 -17.46
C LEU A 90 -3.45 -0.86 -16.70
N TYR A 91 -3.20 -0.61 -15.41
CA TYR A 91 -2.42 -1.49 -14.56
C TYR A 91 -2.89 -1.41 -13.12
N ARG A 92 -2.70 -2.51 -12.40
CA ARG A 92 -2.74 -2.67 -10.95
C ARG A 92 -3.97 -2.04 -10.28
N PRO A 93 -5.15 -2.62 -10.41
CA PRO A 93 -6.32 -2.18 -9.66
C PRO A 93 -6.09 -2.42 -8.16
N VAL A 94 -6.23 -1.38 -7.35
CA VAL A 94 -6.06 -1.41 -5.89
C VAL A 94 -7.33 -0.87 -5.25
N TRP A 95 -8.04 -1.73 -4.55
CA TRP A 95 -9.25 -1.36 -3.82
C TRP A 95 -8.94 -0.44 -2.65
N SER A 96 -9.84 0.50 -2.39
CA SER A 96 -9.90 1.22 -1.13
C SER A 96 -10.26 0.26 0.03
N PRO A 97 -9.74 0.45 1.25
CA PRO A 97 -10.11 -0.37 2.40
C PRO A 97 -11.62 -0.45 2.70
N ALA A 98 -12.37 0.58 2.31
CA ALA A 98 -13.84 0.61 2.41
C ALA A 98 -14.55 -0.18 1.31
N SER A 99 -13.84 -0.73 0.32
CA SER A 99 -14.39 -1.45 -0.83
C SER A 99 -15.34 -0.61 -1.72
N ASP A 100 -15.19 0.70 -1.71
CA ASP A 100 -16.07 1.65 -2.39
C ASP A 100 -15.43 2.33 -3.61
N ALA A 101 -14.10 2.17 -3.80
CA ALA A 101 -13.36 2.74 -4.90
C ALA A 101 -12.14 1.88 -5.28
N ILE A 102 -11.67 2.06 -6.51
CA ILE A 102 -10.51 1.36 -7.09
C ILE A 102 -9.55 2.39 -7.64
N ALA A 103 -8.29 2.33 -7.24
CA ALA A 103 -7.21 3.07 -7.87
C ALA A 103 -6.57 2.24 -8.98
N VAL A 104 -6.28 2.86 -10.12
CA VAL A 104 -5.53 2.27 -11.23
C VAL A 104 -4.56 3.29 -11.79
N HIS A 105 -3.47 2.83 -12.41
CA HIS A 105 -2.62 3.71 -13.20
C HIS A 105 -2.64 3.33 -14.67
N ASP A 106 -2.28 4.28 -15.52
CA ASP A 106 -2.17 4.06 -16.95
C ASP A 106 -0.73 4.19 -17.47
N HIS A 107 -0.52 3.78 -18.73
CA HIS A 107 0.78 3.83 -19.39
C HIS A 107 1.31 5.26 -19.64
N MET A 108 0.45 6.27 -19.50
CA MET A 108 0.81 7.69 -19.62
C MET A 108 1.31 8.29 -18.31
N GLY A 109 1.41 7.47 -17.23
CA GLY A 109 1.87 7.92 -15.93
C GLY A 109 0.81 8.67 -15.13
N ARG A 110 -0.47 8.35 -15.30
CA ARG A 110 -1.57 8.92 -14.52
C ARG A 110 -2.15 7.92 -13.53
N ILE A 111 -2.57 8.40 -12.38
CA ILE A 111 -3.38 7.63 -11.44
C ILE A 111 -4.83 8.10 -11.55
N HIS A 112 -5.74 7.14 -11.62
CA HIS A 112 -7.17 7.35 -11.59
C HIS A 112 -7.77 6.64 -10.39
N VAL A 113 -8.77 7.26 -9.77
CA VAL A 113 -9.65 6.64 -8.78
C VAL A 113 -11.02 6.55 -9.41
N VAL A 114 -11.58 5.36 -9.37
CA VAL A 114 -12.89 5.02 -9.95
C VAL A 114 -13.76 4.52 -8.79
N ASP A 115 -14.91 5.12 -8.59
CA ASP A 115 -15.88 4.62 -7.63
C ASP A 115 -16.80 3.54 -8.23
N LEU A 116 -17.62 2.93 -7.39
CA LEU A 116 -18.52 1.88 -7.86
C LEU A 116 -19.70 2.39 -8.70
N ASP A 117 -19.98 3.67 -8.74
CA ASP A 117 -20.97 4.27 -9.61
C ASP A 117 -20.42 4.56 -11.02
N GLY A 118 -19.09 4.51 -11.14
CA GLY A 118 -18.36 4.71 -12.41
C GLY A 118 -17.82 6.13 -12.57
N ASP A 119 -17.88 6.95 -11.53
CA ASP A 119 -17.26 8.26 -11.53
C ASP A 119 -15.73 8.13 -11.46
N VAL A 120 -15.03 8.79 -12.37
CA VAL A 120 -13.57 8.72 -12.50
C VAL A 120 -12.94 10.05 -12.09
N THR A 121 -12.01 9.98 -11.17
CA THR A 121 -11.16 11.11 -10.75
C THR A 121 -9.73 10.88 -11.17
N GLU A 122 -9.13 11.76 -11.99
CA GLU A 122 -7.70 11.79 -12.23
C GLU A 122 -7.02 12.41 -10.99
N VAL A 123 -6.25 11.60 -10.27
CA VAL A 123 -5.56 12.00 -9.03
C VAL A 123 -4.31 12.81 -9.33
N PHE A 124 -3.52 12.34 -10.29
CA PHE A 124 -2.25 12.93 -10.66
C PHE A 124 -1.81 12.45 -12.05
N ALA A 125 -1.13 13.33 -12.78
CA ALA A 125 -0.45 13.02 -14.03
C ALA A 125 1.05 13.33 -13.88
N SER A 126 1.89 12.33 -14.05
CA SER A 126 3.35 12.48 -13.96
C SER A 126 3.93 13.01 -15.27
N GLU A 127 4.85 13.95 -15.17
CA GLU A 127 5.61 14.45 -16.32
C GLU A 127 6.86 13.60 -16.61
N TYR A 128 7.35 12.84 -15.61
CA TYR A 128 8.66 12.19 -15.62
C TYR A 128 8.62 10.66 -15.47
N GLY A 129 7.56 10.01 -15.89
CA GLY A 129 7.53 8.55 -15.89
C GLY A 129 6.29 7.94 -15.27
N ALA A 130 6.27 6.60 -15.23
CA ALA A 130 5.14 5.85 -14.73
C ALA A 130 5.02 5.95 -13.20
N ILE A 131 3.78 6.04 -12.72
CA ILE A 131 3.45 5.89 -11.32
C ILE A 131 3.02 4.44 -11.11
N THR A 132 3.82 3.67 -10.40
CA THR A 132 3.59 2.22 -10.23
C THR A 132 3.40 1.83 -8.76
N ASP A 133 3.60 2.78 -7.86
CA ASP A 133 3.69 2.57 -6.43
C ASP A 133 2.74 3.51 -5.71
N TYR A 134 1.59 2.99 -5.30
CA TYR A 134 0.54 3.73 -4.59
C TYR A 134 -0.22 2.85 -3.61
N GLN A 135 -0.68 3.44 -2.52
CA GLN A 135 -1.41 2.77 -1.46
C GLN A 135 -2.47 3.68 -0.85
N TRP A 136 -3.63 3.11 -0.55
CA TRP A 136 -4.66 3.75 0.24
C TRP A 136 -4.30 3.81 1.72
N ALA A 137 -4.70 4.88 2.38
CA ALA A 137 -4.75 4.97 3.82
C ALA A 137 -5.89 4.09 4.39
N PRO A 138 -5.78 3.63 5.64
CA PRO A 138 -6.75 2.72 6.23
C PRO A 138 -8.17 3.29 6.34
N ASP A 139 -8.33 4.61 6.27
CA ASP A 139 -9.64 5.29 6.27
C ASP A 139 -10.25 5.47 4.88
N SER A 140 -9.58 5.06 3.81
CA SER A 140 -10.00 5.25 2.41
C SER A 140 -10.12 6.71 1.92
N LYS A 141 -9.67 7.68 2.75
CA LYS A 141 -9.75 9.11 2.43
C LYS A 141 -8.44 9.68 1.88
N TRP A 142 -7.33 9.00 2.11
CA TRP A 142 -6.01 9.40 1.64
C TRP A 142 -5.37 8.32 0.78
N MET A 143 -4.53 8.76 -0.15
CA MET A 143 -3.66 7.90 -0.95
C MET A 143 -2.25 8.47 -0.92
N ALA A 144 -1.27 7.60 -0.72
CA ALA A 144 0.15 7.89 -0.89
C ALA A 144 0.65 7.26 -2.18
N PHE A 145 1.50 7.97 -2.92
CA PHE A 145 2.11 7.44 -4.15
C PHE A 145 3.48 8.07 -4.40
N THR A 146 4.29 7.35 -5.15
CA THR A 146 5.62 7.80 -5.56
C THR A 146 5.57 8.41 -6.95
N VAL A 147 6.12 9.60 -7.10
CA VAL A 147 6.32 10.28 -8.39
C VAL A 147 7.80 10.42 -8.68
N GLN A 148 8.18 10.36 -9.94
CA GLN A 148 9.54 10.68 -10.36
C GLN A 148 9.68 12.19 -10.53
N THR A 149 10.77 12.77 -10.00
CA THR A 149 11.11 14.18 -10.14
C THR A 149 11.93 14.42 -11.43
N ASP A 150 12.15 15.67 -11.81
CA ASP A 150 13.04 16.08 -12.88
C ASP A 150 14.50 15.64 -12.65
N ALA A 151 14.91 15.51 -11.40
CA ALA A 151 16.22 14.99 -11.01
C ALA A 151 16.34 13.46 -11.16
N GLY A 152 15.27 12.75 -11.49
CA GLY A 152 15.22 11.30 -11.60
C GLY A 152 15.11 10.57 -10.26
N THR A 153 14.89 11.28 -9.16
CA THR A 153 14.61 10.70 -7.82
C THR A 153 13.12 10.46 -7.64
N GLY A 154 12.78 9.48 -6.80
CA GLY A 154 11.40 9.30 -6.34
C GLY A 154 11.04 10.29 -5.23
N ALA A 155 9.85 10.86 -5.29
CA ALA A 155 9.26 11.68 -4.24
C ALA A 155 7.86 11.21 -3.90
N ILE A 156 7.45 11.28 -2.63
CA ILE A 156 6.15 10.82 -2.19
C ILE A 156 5.17 11.99 -2.12
N ARG A 157 3.97 11.75 -2.66
CA ARG A 157 2.81 12.65 -2.61
C ARG A 157 1.68 11.99 -1.82
N LEU A 158 0.91 12.82 -1.14
CA LEU A 158 -0.34 12.44 -0.49
C LEU A 158 -1.51 13.14 -1.18
N TRP A 159 -2.52 12.39 -1.52
CA TRP A 159 -3.76 12.92 -2.10
C TRP A 159 -4.93 12.69 -1.16
N SER A 160 -5.72 13.72 -0.94
CA SER A 160 -6.97 13.64 -0.17
C SER A 160 -8.15 13.44 -1.11
N ARG A 161 -8.89 12.34 -0.95
CA ARG A 161 -10.08 12.02 -1.75
C ARG A 161 -11.19 13.04 -1.54
N ASP A 162 -11.40 13.48 -0.30
CA ASP A 162 -12.50 14.39 0.05
C ASP A 162 -12.31 15.79 -0.50
N SER A 163 -11.08 16.29 -0.53
CA SER A 163 -10.77 17.68 -0.93
C SER A 163 -10.09 17.80 -2.29
N GLY A 164 -9.61 16.68 -2.87
CA GLY A 164 -8.77 16.69 -4.07
C GLY A 164 -7.37 17.27 -3.84
N ARG A 165 -7.00 17.59 -2.60
CA ARG A 165 -5.75 18.27 -2.28
C ARG A 165 -4.57 17.31 -2.39
N LEU A 166 -3.49 17.81 -3.04
CA LEU A 166 -2.18 17.17 -3.07
C LEU A 166 -1.24 17.81 -2.05
N ILE A 167 -0.47 16.97 -1.33
CA ILE A 167 0.53 17.38 -0.36
C ILE A 167 1.85 16.69 -0.73
N GLU A 168 2.94 17.44 -0.71
CA GLU A 168 4.28 16.90 -0.83
C GLU A 168 4.72 16.31 0.51
N ALA A 169 4.87 14.98 0.57
CA ALA A 169 5.36 14.29 1.76
C ALA A 169 6.90 14.28 1.82
N THR A 170 7.55 14.18 0.65
CA THR A 170 9.00 14.35 0.52
C THR A 170 9.33 15.29 -0.63
N ASP A 171 10.45 16.00 -0.54
CA ASP A 171 10.89 17.03 -1.48
C ASP A 171 11.62 16.50 -2.72
N GLY A 172 11.92 15.18 -2.77
CA GLY A 172 12.69 14.56 -3.84
C GLY A 172 14.20 14.82 -3.80
N ALA A 173 14.72 15.49 -2.78
CA ALA A 173 16.17 15.69 -2.60
C ALA A 173 16.90 14.33 -2.43
N PHE A 174 16.22 13.35 -1.88
CA PHE A 174 16.67 11.96 -1.79
C PHE A 174 15.59 11.08 -2.41
N ASN A 175 16.00 9.98 -3.01
CA ASN A 175 15.07 9.00 -3.51
C ASN A 175 14.18 8.47 -2.38
N ALA A 176 12.87 8.50 -2.56
CA ALA A 176 11.88 7.99 -1.63
C ALA A 176 10.81 7.22 -2.41
N ASN A 177 10.49 6.00 -1.96
CA ASN A 177 9.55 5.12 -2.62
C ASN A 177 8.87 4.15 -1.62
N SER A 178 7.97 3.32 -2.12
CA SER A 178 7.27 2.28 -1.36
C SER A 178 6.53 2.83 -0.13
N PRO A 179 5.66 3.85 -0.30
CA PRO A 179 4.91 4.40 0.81
C PRO A 179 3.93 3.37 1.39
N ALA A 180 3.86 3.29 2.71
CA ALA A 180 2.96 2.40 3.44
C ALA A 180 2.40 3.09 4.68
N PHE A 181 1.07 3.22 4.77
CA PHE A 181 0.44 3.75 5.97
C PHE A 181 0.51 2.76 7.12
N SER A 182 0.69 3.26 8.34
CA SER A 182 0.46 2.48 9.56
C SER A 182 -1.02 2.11 9.70
N ALA A 183 -1.30 0.98 10.33
CA ALA A 183 -2.68 0.51 10.53
C ALA A 183 -3.53 1.48 11.38
N ASP A 184 -2.90 2.26 12.26
CA ASP A 184 -3.55 3.28 13.08
C ASP A 184 -3.69 4.65 12.36
N GLY A 185 -3.18 4.75 11.13
CA GLY A 185 -3.26 5.97 10.31
C GLY A 185 -2.42 7.15 10.79
N LYS A 186 -1.50 6.95 11.73
CA LYS A 186 -0.70 8.04 12.30
C LYS A 186 0.61 8.28 11.56
N HIS A 187 1.15 7.27 10.90
CA HIS A 187 2.46 7.33 10.25
C HIS A 187 2.39 6.84 8.82
N LEU A 188 3.27 7.40 7.99
CA LEU A 188 3.58 6.89 6.66
C LEU A 188 5.01 6.36 6.67
N TYR A 189 5.19 5.06 6.44
CA TYR A 189 6.50 4.43 6.25
C TYR A 189 6.91 4.49 4.80
N PHE A 190 8.20 4.58 4.53
CA PHE A 190 8.75 4.54 3.18
C PHE A 190 10.23 4.18 3.17
N LEU A 191 10.72 3.81 2.02
CA LEU A 191 12.13 3.58 1.76
C LEU A 191 12.78 4.86 1.23
N SER A 192 14.02 5.16 1.68
CA SER A 192 14.77 6.32 1.16
C SER A 192 16.28 6.10 1.24
N ASP A 193 16.99 6.69 0.27
CA ASP A 193 18.46 6.63 0.15
C ASP A 193 19.17 7.76 0.88
N ARG A 194 18.48 8.49 1.76
CA ARG A 194 19.05 9.64 2.49
C ARG A 194 20.16 9.30 3.48
N GLU A 195 20.45 8.02 3.64
CA GLU A 195 21.55 7.52 4.49
C GLU A 195 22.72 6.97 3.67
N PHE A 196 22.91 7.44 2.47
CA PHE A 196 24.04 7.06 1.66
C PHE A 196 25.36 7.33 2.41
N ALA A 197 26.03 6.28 2.84
CA ALA A 197 27.33 6.32 3.53
C ALA A 197 28.36 5.50 2.74
N PRO A 198 28.94 6.05 1.66
CA PRO A 198 29.92 5.34 0.85
C PRO A 198 31.19 5.07 1.66
N GLN A 199 31.68 3.85 1.60
CA GLN A 199 32.95 3.45 2.19
C GLN A 199 33.98 3.24 1.09
N ILE A 200 35.25 3.58 1.37
CA ILE A 200 36.36 3.29 0.45
C ILE A 200 36.82 1.86 0.70
N GLY A 201 36.68 0.99 -0.29
CA GLY A 201 37.18 -0.37 -0.23
C GLY A 201 38.71 -0.37 -0.06
N ALA A 202 39.22 -1.09 0.94
CA ALA A 202 40.67 -1.12 1.26
C ALA A 202 41.51 -1.78 0.18
N PHE A 203 40.94 -2.53 -0.76
CA PHE A 203 41.64 -3.32 -1.75
C PHE A 203 41.75 -2.66 -3.13
N GLU A 204 40.72 -1.96 -3.57
CA GLU A 204 40.68 -1.38 -4.93
C GLU A 204 40.54 0.16 -4.96
N TRP A 205 40.52 0.80 -3.81
CA TRP A 205 40.27 2.24 -3.68
C TRP A 205 38.96 2.72 -4.35
N ASN A 206 38.02 1.80 -4.60
CA ASN A 206 36.71 2.09 -5.12
C ASN A 206 35.71 2.32 -4.00
N TYR A 207 34.71 3.15 -4.28
CA TYR A 207 33.60 3.33 -3.35
C TYR A 207 32.77 2.05 -3.31
N VAL A 208 32.52 1.54 -2.13
CA VAL A 208 31.58 0.45 -1.86
C VAL A 208 30.43 1.03 -1.06
N ALA A 209 29.24 0.98 -1.60
CA ALA A 209 28.02 1.32 -0.88
C ALA A 209 27.47 0.03 -0.27
N ASP A 210 27.48 -0.08 1.06
CA ASP A 210 27.03 -1.28 1.77
C ASP A 210 25.57 -1.16 2.25
N ARG A 211 25.02 0.04 2.36
CA ARG A 211 23.64 0.30 2.78
C ARG A 211 23.19 1.63 2.22
N GLU A 212 22.46 1.55 1.13
CA GLU A 212 22.01 2.75 0.45
C GLU A 212 20.59 3.16 0.89
N THR A 213 19.75 2.19 1.24
CA THR A 213 18.34 2.40 1.50
C THR A 213 17.99 2.12 2.96
N GLY A 214 17.41 3.10 3.63
CA GLY A 214 16.86 3.00 4.98
C GLY A 214 15.34 3.04 4.99
N ILE A 215 14.74 2.59 6.10
CA ILE A 215 13.30 2.74 6.36
C ILE A 215 13.08 3.99 7.20
N PHE A 216 12.13 4.80 6.77
CA PHE A 216 11.74 6.03 7.46
C PHE A 216 10.25 6.00 7.78
N ALA A 217 9.86 6.67 8.85
CA ALA A 217 8.49 6.95 9.22
C ALA A 217 8.27 8.47 9.22
N LEU A 218 7.18 8.91 8.63
CA LEU A 218 6.73 10.29 8.65
C LEU A 218 5.50 10.38 9.53
N ALA A 219 5.58 11.10 10.65
CA ALA A 219 4.41 11.36 11.47
C ALA A 219 3.45 12.30 10.72
N LEU A 220 2.21 11.85 10.47
CA LEU A 220 1.26 12.56 9.62
C LEU A 220 0.64 13.78 10.29
N ASN A 221 0.62 13.81 11.61
CA ASN A 221 0.12 14.93 12.39
C ASN A 221 0.99 15.18 13.63
N ASP A 222 0.79 16.30 14.28
CA ASP A 222 1.60 16.73 15.43
C ASP A 222 1.39 15.87 16.68
N ASP A 223 0.27 15.14 16.77
CA ASP A 223 -0.06 14.27 17.90
C ASP A 223 0.52 12.85 17.71
N ALA A 224 1.02 12.54 16.52
CA ALA A 224 1.65 11.27 16.23
C ALA A 224 3.08 11.24 16.79
N GLY A 225 3.25 10.66 17.96
CA GLY A 225 4.57 10.55 18.61
C GLY A 225 5.53 9.65 17.82
N ASN A 226 6.79 9.56 18.30
CA ASN A 226 7.77 8.63 17.72
C ASN A 226 7.42 7.17 18.07
N PRO A 227 7.05 6.31 17.11
CA PRO A 227 6.69 4.92 17.39
C PRO A 227 7.88 4.06 17.88
N PHE A 228 9.11 4.56 17.72
CA PHE A 228 10.37 3.92 18.12
C PHE A 228 11.06 4.68 19.26
N GLY A 229 10.35 5.56 19.94
CA GLY A 229 10.88 6.28 21.11
C GLY A 229 11.26 5.34 22.23
N PRO A 230 12.20 5.73 23.11
CA PRO A 230 12.56 4.93 24.29
C PRO A 230 11.30 4.74 25.15
N ARG A 231 11.04 3.49 25.55
CA ARG A 231 10.01 3.20 26.52
C ARG A 231 10.50 3.65 27.89
N ASN A 232 9.68 4.42 28.60
CA ASN A 232 9.94 4.79 29.97
C ASN A 232 9.08 3.92 30.89
N ASP A 233 9.74 3.08 31.71
CA ASP A 233 9.10 2.24 32.72
C ASP A 233 8.99 2.96 34.07
N GLU A 234 9.21 4.27 34.14
CA GLU A 234 8.99 5.05 35.37
C GLU A 234 7.52 5.04 35.75
N VAL A 235 7.26 4.60 36.97
CA VAL A 235 5.91 4.62 37.54
C VAL A 235 5.54 6.08 37.81
N GLU A 236 4.59 6.62 37.06
CA GLU A 236 3.97 7.89 37.40
C GLU A 236 3.30 7.78 38.77
N ALA A 237 3.79 8.54 39.73
CA ALA A 237 3.17 8.65 41.04
C ALA A 237 1.73 9.15 40.84
N ALA A 238 0.75 8.46 41.42
CA ALA A 238 -0.67 8.74 41.28
C ALA A 238 -0.98 10.20 41.67
N GLY A 239 -1.12 11.06 40.67
CA GLY A 239 -1.48 12.47 40.76
C GLY A 239 -2.34 12.84 39.59
N GLU A 240 -3.63 12.97 39.86
CA GLU A 240 -4.68 13.66 39.09
C GLU A 240 -4.77 13.41 37.57
N GLY A 241 -5.60 12.46 37.20
CA GLY A 241 -6.55 12.56 36.09
C GLY A 241 -6.02 12.67 34.68
N ASP A 242 -5.65 11.57 34.07
CA ASP A 242 -6.04 11.32 32.69
C ASP A 242 -6.27 9.81 32.50
N ASP A 243 -7.54 9.46 32.32
CA ASP A 243 -8.03 8.10 32.15
C ASP A 243 -7.81 7.68 30.69
N ASN A 244 -6.58 7.28 30.37
CA ASN A 244 -6.28 6.68 29.06
C ASN A 244 -5.25 5.57 29.24
N GLY A 245 -5.73 4.34 29.38
CA GLY A 245 -4.86 3.18 29.22
C GLY A 245 -5.06 1.99 30.14
N LYS A 246 -6.29 1.56 30.41
CA LYS A 246 -6.52 0.17 30.81
C LYS A 246 -6.78 -0.66 29.57
N GLN A 247 -5.75 -1.39 29.14
CA GLN A 247 -5.95 -2.57 28.30
C GLN A 247 -6.69 -3.62 29.12
N ASP A 248 -7.99 -3.68 28.97
CA ASP A 248 -8.78 -4.83 29.39
C ASP A 248 -8.48 -6.01 28.47
N LYS A 249 -7.79 -7.00 29.03
CA LYS A 249 -7.72 -8.36 28.49
C LYS A 249 -9.05 -9.03 28.78
N ASP A 250 -10.03 -8.82 27.96
CA ASP A 250 -11.14 -9.75 27.81
C ASP A 250 -11.61 -9.71 26.37
N GLY A 251 -11.52 -10.88 25.73
CA GLY A 251 -11.91 -11.08 24.36
C GLY A 251 -13.40 -10.87 24.18
N ASN A 252 -13.75 -9.85 23.44
CA ASN A 252 -15.01 -9.81 22.72
C ASN A 252 -14.76 -9.23 21.32
N ALA A 253 -15.36 -9.88 20.32
CA ALA A 253 -15.13 -9.70 18.91
C ALA A 253 -15.35 -8.26 18.44
N ASP A 254 -14.41 -7.76 17.65
CA ASP A 254 -14.50 -6.84 16.52
C ASP A 254 -15.59 -5.76 16.52
N GLU A 255 -15.45 -4.75 17.35
CA GLU A 255 -15.79 -3.40 16.88
C GLU A 255 -14.58 -2.87 16.10
N LYS A 256 -14.68 -2.89 14.77
CA LYS A 256 -13.73 -2.26 13.85
C LYS A 256 -13.67 -0.77 14.22
N LYS A 257 -12.70 -0.36 15.06
CA LYS A 257 -12.45 1.07 15.31
C LYS A 257 -12.23 1.73 13.96
N THR A 258 -13.11 2.65 13.60
CA THR A 258 -12.94 3.47 12.39
C THR A 258 -11.69 4.32 12.59
N VAL A 259 -10.67 4.04 11.80
CA VAL A 259 -9.45 4.86 11.75
C VAL A 259 -9.80 6.13 10.99
N ASP A 260 -9.37 7.29 11.48
CA ASP A 260 -9.45 8.57 10.77
C ASP A 260 -8.04 9.14 10.62
N VAL A 261 -7.59 9.29 9.38
CA VAL A 261 -6.24 9.73 9.06
C VAL A 261 -6.22 11.24 8.93
N ARG A 262 -5.51 11.89 9.85
CA ARG A 262 -5.30 13.33 9.82
C ARG A 262 -3.90 13.65 9.29
N VAL A 263 -3.82 14.51 8.28
CA VAL A 263 -2.55 14.95 7.70
C VAL A 263 -2.39 16.46 7.90
N ASP A 264 -1.43 16.85 8.73
CA ASP A 264 -1.04 18.23 8.96
C ASP A 264 0.10 18.58 7.99
N ALA A 265 -0.22 19.28 6.89
CA ALA A 265 0.76 19.59 5.84
C ALA A 265 1.88 20.53 6.30
N LYS A 266 1.59 21.43 7.26
CA LYS A 266 2.60 22.34 7.80
C LYS A 266 3.62 21.57 8.63
N GLY A 267 4.91 21.72 8.35
CA GLY A 267 5.99 21.05 9.08
C GLY A 267 6.06 19.54 8.86
N LEU A 268 5.36 19.00 7.86
CA LEU A 268 5.31 17.55 7.61
C LEU A 268 6.71 16.95 7.45
N GLY A 269 7.56 17.54 6.64
CA GLY A 269 8.93 17.06 6.41
C GLY A 269 9.84 17.11 7.64
N GLU A 270 9.50 17.93 8.67
CA GLU A 270 10.25 18.02 9.92
C GLU A 270 9.93 16.87 10.88
N ARG A 271 8.80 16.17 10.67
CA ARG A 271 8.34 15.03 11.48
C ARG A 271 8.86 13.69 10.99
N LEU A 272 9.97 13.71 10.25
CA LEU A 272 10.63 12.52 9.76
C LEU A 272 11.35 11.78 10.87
N ILE A 273 11.10 10.50 10.97
CA ILE A 273 11.68 9.59 11.98
C ILE A 273 12.42 8.49 11.25
N ARG A 274 13.66 8.26 11.62
CA ARG A 274 14.40 7.08 11.18
C ARG A 274 13.89 5.86 11.93
N VAL A 275 13.56 4.79 11.23
CA VAL A 275 13.32 3.49 11.84
C VAL A 275 14.68 2.90 12.19
N VAL A 276 15.02 2.90 13.50
CA VAL A 276 16.33 2.47 13.97
C VAL A 276 16.51 0.97 13.71
N GLU A 277 17.58 0.59 13.01
CA GLU A 277 18.07 -0.78 13.07
C GLU A 277 18.40 -1.11 14.53
N HIS A 278 17.88 -2.21 15.04
CA HIS A 278 18.37 -2.79 16.31
C HIS A 278 19.89 -2.97 16.19
N ASN A 279 20.61 -2.28 17.07
CA ASN A 279 22.06 -2.26 17.05
C ASN A 279 22.56 -3.71 17.13
N ARG A 280 23.38 -4.16 16.19
CA ARG A 280 23.99 -5.50 16.20
C ARG A 280 24.68 -5.85 17.53
N GLN A 281 24.94 -4.87 18.38
CA GLN A 281 25.51 -5.08 19.71
C GLN A 281 24.52 -5.76 20.67
N ASP A 282 23.21 -5.57 20.50
CA ASP A 282 22.21 -6.23 21.35
C ASP A 282 21.97 -7.69 20.96
N ILE A 283 22.27 -8.09 19.71
CA ILE A 283 22.18 -9.48 19.25
C ILE A 283 23.40 -10.30 19.74
N ALA A 284 24.56 -9.67 19.92
CA ALA A 284 25.75 -10.32 20.39
C ALA A 284 25.72 -10.68 21.92
N SER A 285 24.74 -10.09 22.64
CA SER A 285 24.53 -10.35 24.07
C SER A 285 23.47 -11.42 24.38
N LEU A 286 22.77 -11.95 23.36
CA LEU A 286 21.87 -13.08 23.56
C LEU A 286 22.69 -14.33 23.85
N PRO A 287 22.52 -15.01 25.01
CA PRO A 287 23.22 -16.26 25.29
C PRO A 287 22.84 -17.28 24.22
N ALA A 288 23.85 -17.88 23.61
CA ALA A 288 23.66 -18.99 22.68
C ALA A 288 22.75 -20.03 23.34
N ALA A 289 21.55 -20.22 22.81
CA ALA A 289 20.69 -21.29 23.25
C ALA A 289 21.46 -22.60 23.00
N HIS A 290 21.93 -23.24 24.06
CA HIS A 290 22.50 -24.59 24.01
C HIS A 290 21.38 -25.49 23.46
N SER A 291 21.62 -25.99 22.24
CA SER A 291 20.92 -27.15 21.72
C SER A 291 21.26 -28.34 22.61
N ALA A 292 20.33 -28.74 23.45
CA ALA A 292 20.36 -30.04 24.09
C ALA A 292 19.32 -30.92 23.42
N LEU A 293 19.83 -31.89 22.64
CA LEU A 293 19.27 -33.19 22.23
C LEU A 293 17.83 -33.20 21.72
#